data_b34879f98c7d44b154790c07c1cb3ebd
#
_entry.id   b34879f98c7d44b154790c07c1cb3ebd
#
_cell.length_a   1.000
_cell.length_b   1.000
_cell.length_c   1.000
_cell.angle_alpha   90.00
_cell.angle_beta   90.00
_cell.angle_gamma   90.00
#
_symmetry.space_group_name_H-M   'P 1'
#
loop_
_entity.id
_entity.type
_entity.pdbx_description
1 polymer ?
#
loop_
_entity_poly.entity_id
_entity_poly.type
_entity_poly.pdbx_seq_one_letter_code
_entity_poly.pdbx_strand_id
1 'polypeptide(L)'
;MNLHESLSSHSFMLNEQIARQVFEVLPEQGPILLIMDRNGHSWPSDSEEVAKLNMSEPFLKELCAKIDDGVEPVVTQINDCGIVAAQLATERNNCGYVIMALPRYSPESTLINIDLIEMLLSQFSLIAKLIEKNNLLYETQMKHYRAFEQSEIASN
;
A
#
# COMPACT_ATOMS: atom_id res chain seq x y z
N MET A 1 -17.41 -16.09 -20.59
CA MET A 1 -16.80 -15.13 -19.65
C MET A 1 -17.67 -15.01 -18.42
N ASN A 2 -17.20 -15.50 -17.30
CA ASN A 2 -17.94 -15.48 -16.05
C ASN A 2 -18.04 -14.04 -15.54
N LEU A 3 -19.23 -13.59 -15.19
CA LEU A 3 -19.47 -12.28 -14.57
C LEU A 3 -18.60 -12.05 -13.31
N HIS A 4 -18.25 -13.14 -12.62
CA HIS A 4 -17.30 -13.09 -11.50
C HIS A 4 -15.88 -12.74 -11.92
N GLU A 5 -15.43 -13.19 -13.09
CA GLU A 5 -14.09 -12.85 -13.60
C GLU A 5 -14.01 -11.41 -14.08
N SER A 6 -15.10 -10.89 -14.64
CA SER A 6 -15.13 -9.49 -15.08
C SER A 6 -15.21 -8.50 -13.90
N LEU A 7 -15.79 -8.91 -12.77
CA LEU A 7 -15.79 -8.13 -11.53
C LEU A 7 -14.44 -8.22 -10.79
N SER A 8 -13.70 -9.31 -10.98
CA SER A 8 -12.35 -9.45 -10.42
C SER A 8 -11.29 -8.74 -11.27
N SER A 9 -11.58 -8.43 -12.53
CA SER A 9 -10.64 -7.70 -13.40
C SER A 9 -10.56 -6.20 -13.09
N HIS A 10 -11.51 -5.67 -12.29
CA HIS A 10 -11.41 -4.35 -11.69
C HIS A 10 -10.81 -4.48 -10.27
N SER A 11 -9.75 -5.30 -10.17
CA SER A 11 -9.01 -5.45 -8.93
C SER A 11 -8.55 -4.09 -8.43
N PHE A 12 -8.63 -3.91 -7.12
CA PHE A 12 -8.06 -2.78 -6.44
C PHE A 12 -6.67 -2.45 -6.98
N MET A 13 -6.54 -1.30 -7.60
CA MET A 13 -5.27 -0.80 -8.08
C MET A 13 -4.77 0.28 -7.12
N LEU A 14 -3.57 0.08 -6.63
CA LEU A 14 -2.90 1.08 -5.83
C LEU A 14 -2.64 2.32 -6.69
N ASN A 15 -2.99 3.49 -6.20
CA ASN A 15 -2.80 4.75 -6.88
C ASN A 15 -2.37 5.85 -5.91
N GLU A 16 -2.04 7.02 -6.44
CA GLU A 16 -1.60 8.16 -5.65
C GLU A 16 -2.61 8.59 -4.59
N GLN A 17 -3.89 8.59 -4.92
CA GLN A 17 -4.95 8.99 -3.98
C GLN A 17 -5.01 8.06 -2.77
N ILE A 18 -4.90 6.76 -3.00
CA ILE A 18 -4.90 5.76 -1.94
C ILE A 18 -3.64 5.90 -1.08
N ALA A 19 -2.49 6.08 -1.72
CA ALA A 19 -1.23 6.31 -1.00
C ALA A 19 -1.33 7.55 -0.10
N ARG A 20 -1.89 8.64 -0.59
CA ARG A 20 -2.10 9.85 0.21
C ARG A 20 -3.02 9.62 1.40
N GLN A 21 -4.09 8.86 1.23
CA GLN A 21 -5.00 8.52 2.33
C GLN A 21 -4.28 7.71 3.43
N VAL A 22 -3.39 6.80 3.04
CA VAL A 22 -2.54 6.08 3.99
C VAL A 22 -1.60 7.04 4.71
N PHE A 23 -1.01 8.00 4.00
CA PHE A 23 -0.09 8.96 4.59
C PHE A 23 -0.77 9.91 5.59
N GLU A 24 -2.05 10.18 5.43
CA GLU A 24 -2.81 11.06 6.34
C GLU A 24 -2.87 10.53 7.78
N VAL A 25 -2.69 9.23 7.99
CA VAL A 25 -2.67 8.66 9.35
C VAL A 25 -1.30 8.76 10.02
N LEU A 26 -0.27 9.20 9.30
CA LEU A 26 1.06 9.36 9.86
C LEU A 26 1.13 10.61 10.74
N PRO A 27 1.82 10.54 11.89
CA PRO A 27 2.14 11.75 12.65
C PRO A 27 3.11 12.64 11.88
N GLU A 28 3.07 13.94 12.12
CA GLU A 28 3.92 14.93 11.43
C GLU A 28 5.41 14.64 11.55
N GLN A 29 5.84 14.07 12.67
CA GLN A 29 7.22 13.66 12.91
C GLN A 29 7.36 12.14 12.97
N GLY A 30 6.66 11.46 12.10
CA GLY A 30 6.64 10.00 12.07
C GLY A 30 7.66 9.41 11.12
N PRO A 31 7.56 8.12 10.89
CA PRO A 31 8.38 7.44 9.91
C PRO A 31 8.12 7.96 8.50
N ILE A 32 9.12 7.79 7.65
CA ILE A 32 9.02 8.13 6.23
C ILE A 32 8.52 6.89 5.50
N LEU A 33 7.50 7.04 4.68
CA LEU A 33 6.94 5.92 3.91
C LEU A 33 7.18 6.10 2.42
N LEU A 34 7.44 4.99 1.76
CA LEU A 34 7.38 4.86 0.32
C LEU A 34 6.41 3.72 0.01
N ILE A 35 5.34 4.02 -0.70
CA ILE A 35 4.39 3.01 -1.17
C ILE A 35 4.69 2.75 -2.64
N MET A 36 4.77 1.49 -3.02
CA MET A 36 5.03 1.06 -4.40
C MET A 36 3.95 0.10 -4.85
N ASP A 37 3.52 0.22 -6.10
CA ASP A 37 2.70 -0.81 -6.72
C ASP A 37 3.57 -1.93 -7.30
N ARG A 38 2.95 -2.95 -7.86
CA ARG A 38 3.67 -4.08 -8.45
C ARG A 38 4.32 -3.73 -9.81
N ASN A 39 3.97 -2.60 -10.39
CA ASN A 39 4.50 -2.14 -11.68
C ASN A 39 5.70 -1.19 -11.52
N GLY A 40 6.09 -0.89 -10.30
CA GLY A 40 7.23 -0.02 -10.01
C GLY A 40 6.89 1.46 -9.86
N HIS A 41 5.61 1.83 -9.89
CA HIS A 41 5.20 3.18 -9.54
C HIS A 41 5.31 3.35 -8.03
N SER A 42 5.78 4.50 -7.59
CA SER A 42 6.00 4.76 -6.18
C SER A 42 5.49 6.15 -5.77
N TRP A 43 5.05 6.23 -4.52
CA TRP A 43 4.54 7.45 -3.92
C TRP A 43 5.17 7.64 -2.55
N PRO A 44 5.98 8.69 -2.36
CA PRO A 44 6.61 8.98 -1.07
C PRO A 44 5.68 9.80 -0.17
N SER A 45 5.76 9.57 1.14
CA SER A 45 5.10 10.45 2.11
C SER A 45 5.77 11.83 2.20
N ASP A 46 7.07 11.87 2.01
CA ASP A 46 7.88 13.08 1.93
C ASP A 46 8.94 12.88 0.86
N SER A 47 8.76 13.56 -0.28
CA SER A 47 9.63 13.41 -1.44
C SER A 47 11.09 13.78 -1.16
N GLU A 48 11.31 14.83 -0.37
CA GLU A 48 12.66 15.30 -0.05
C GLU A 48 13.40 14.31 0.84
N GLU A 49 12.71 13.79 1.87
CA GLU A 49 13.30 12.84 2.80
C GLU A 49 13.57 11.49 2.13
N VAL A 50 12.67 11.02 1.27
CA VAL A 50 12.90 9.80 0.49
C VAL A 50 14.07 9.97 -0.47
N ALA A 51 14.18 11.12 -1.13
CA ALA A 51 15.30 11.41 -2.02
C ALA A 51 16.65 11.39 -1.29
N LYS A 52 16.71 11.89 -0.06
CA LYS A 52 17.92 11.86 0.77
C LYS A 52 18.40 10.44 1.10
N LEU A 53 17.50 9.47 1.16
CA LEU A 53 17.86 8.08 1.42
C LEU A 53 18.61 7.44 0.25
N ASN A 54 18.45 8.00 -0.94
CA ASN A 54 19.16 7.56 -2.13
C ASN A 54 18.99 6.06 -2.43
N MET A 55 17.77 5.57 -2.26
CA MET A 55 17.43 4.17 -2.54
C MET A 55 17.51 3.91 -4.04
N SER A 56 18.42 3.04 -4.43
CA SER A 56 18.58 2.68 -5.84
C SER A 56 17.47 1.75 -6.31
N GLU A 57 17.22 1.72 -7.61
CA GLU A 57 16.26 0.80 -8.21
C GLU A 57 16.61 -0.68 -7.93
N PRO A 58 17.88 -1.13 -8.04
CA PRO A 58 18.26 -2.49 -7.65
C PRO A 58 17.97 -2.80 -6.18
N PHE A 59 18.18 -1.86 -5.28
CA PHE A 59 17.88 -2.01 -3.86
C PHE A 59 16.38 -2.25 -3.63
N LEU A 60 15.53 -1.43 -4.25
CA LEU A 60 14.08 -1.57 -4.15
C LEU A 60 13.59 -2.89 -4.73
N LYS A 61 14.14 -3.30 -5.87
CA LYS A 61 13.82 -4.60 -6.49
C LYS A 61 14.19 -5.78 -5.58
N GLU A 62 15.34 -5.68 -4.92
CA GLU A 62 15.77 -6.73 -3.98
C GLU A 62 14.83 -6.83 -2.79
N LEU A 63 14.38 -5.70 -2.22
CA LEU A 63 13.39 -5.69 -1.14
C LEU A 63 12.09 -6.35 -1.58
N CYS A 64 11.57 -5.97 -2.72
CA CYS A 64 10.33 -6.53 -3.25
C CYS A 64 10.46 -8.03 -3.52
N ALA A 65 11.58 -8.48 -4.07
CA ALA A 65 11.83 -9.89 -4.33
C ALA A 65 11.85 -10.72 -3.04
N LYS A 66 12.48 -10.22 -1.98
CA LYS A 66 12.48 -10.89 -0.67
C LYS A 66 11.08 -11.02 -0.09
N ILE A 67 10.27 -9.97 -0.20
CA ILE A 67 8.88 -9.98 0.26
C ILE A 67 8.08 -11.02 -0.54
N ASP A 68 8.23 -11.05 -1.85
CA ASP A 68 7.55 -12.01 -2.72
C ASP A 68 7.97 -13.46 -2.43
N ASP A 69 9.19 -13.67 -1.95
CA ASP A 69 9.70 -14.99 -1.52
C ASP A 69 9.26 -15.37 -0.09
N GLY A 70 8.45 -14.56 0.54
CA GLY A 70 7.89 -14.84 1.86
C GLY A 70 8.69 -14.31 3.04
N VAL A 71 9.76 -13.56 2.81
CA VAL A 71 10.50 -12.87 3.88
C VAL A 71 9.75 -11.58 4.22
N GLU A 72 9.03 -11.60 5.32
CA GLU A 72 8.22 -10.45 5.72
C GLU A 72 8.12 -10.35 7.25
N PRO A 73 8.39 -9.17 7.84
CA PRO A 73 8.96 -8.00 7.18
C PRO A 73 10.44 -8.16 6.82
N VAL A 74 10.89 -7.47 5.80
CA VAL A 74 12.31 -7.35 5.49
C VAL A 74 12.88 -6.21 6.33
N VAL A 75 13.90 -6.49 7.10
CA VAL A 75 14.59 -5.49 7.94
C VAL A 75 16.01 -5.32 7.42
N THR A 76 16.37 -4.10 7.10
CA THR A 76 17.69 -3.76 6.58
C THR A 76 18.09 -2.34 6.99
N GLN A 77 19.15 -1.82 6.43
CA GLN A 77 19.65 -0.49 6.71
C GLN A 77 20.17 0.17 5.44
N ILE A 78 19.90 1.46 5.33
CA ILE A 78 20.55 2.34 4.34
C ILE A 78 21.12 3.53 5.09
N ASN A 79 22.43 3.77 4.93
CA ASN A 79 23.12 4.80 5.71
C ASN A 79 22.86 4.63 7.21
N ASP A 80 22.39 5.66 7.90
CA ASP A 80 22.05 5.61 9.33
C ASP A 80 20.56 5.41 9.56
N CYS A 81 19.84 4.87 8.58
CA CYS A 81 18.41 4.74 8.61
C CYS A 81 17.99 3.26 8.60
N GLY A 82 17.20 2.85 9.57
CA GLY A 82 16.58 1.53 9.56
C GLY A 82 15.49 1.48 8.50
N ILE A 83 15.45 0.39 7.75
CA ILE A 83 14.45 0.17 6.70
C ILE A 83 13.67 -1.09 7.02
N VAL A 84 12.36 -0.97 7.02
CA VAL A 84 11.45 -2.11 7.15
C VAL A 84 10.51 -2.12 5.96
N ALA A 85 10.43 -3.25 5.28
CA ALA A 85 9.60 -3.38 4.11
C ALA A 85 8.64 -4.57 4.26
N ALA A 86 7.42 -4.38 3.81
CA ALA A 86 6.38 -5.39 3.87
C ALA A 86 5.44 -5.28 2.68
N GLN A 87 4.64 -6.31 2.50
CA GLN A 87 3.60 -6.34 1.51
C GLN A 87 2.44 -5.43 1.92
N LEU A 88 1.90 -4.70 0.96
CA LEU A 88 0.63 -4.02 1.10
C LEU A 88 -0.44 -4.88 0.41
N ALA A 89 -1.26 -5.54 1.21
CA ALA A 89 -2.23 -6.51 0.71
C ALA A 89 -3.65 -6.18 1.13
N THR A 90 -4.58 -6.42 0.21
CA THR A 90 -5.99 -6.51 0.51
C THR A 90 -6.39 -7.98 0.66
N GLU A 91 -7.65 -8.26 0.97
CA GLU A 91 -8.14 -9.64 1.08
C GLU A 91 -8.02 -10.42 -0.25
N ARG A 92 -7.97 -9.72 -1.37
CA ARG A 92 -7.99 -10.32 -2.71
C ARG A 92 -6.64 -10.35 -3.40
N ASN A 93 -5.77 -9.38 -3.12
CA ASN A 93 -4.54 -9.20 -3.87
C ASN A 93 -3.41 -8.63 -3.03
N ASN A 94 -2.20 -9.02 -3.40
CA ASN A 94 -1.03 -8.24 -3.09
C ASN A 94 -1.01 -7.02 -4.03
N CYS A 95 -1.33 -5.85 -3.50
CA CYS A 95 -1.42 -4.60 -4.26
C CYS A 95 -0.06 -3.97 -4.53
N GLY A 96 0.91 -4.27 -3.69
CA GLY A 96 2.21 -3.65 -3.74
C GLY A 96 2.97 -3.78 -2.44
N TYR A 97 3.77 -2.77 -2.14
CA TYR A 97 4.73 -2.81 -1.04
C TYR A 97 4.71 -1.49 -0.28
N VAL A 98 4.95 -1.58 1.02
CA VAL A 98 5.22 -0.43 1.87
C VAL A 98 6.64 -0.53 2.40
N ILE A 99 7.40 0.54 2.22
CA ILE A 99 8.77 0.65 2.71
C ILE A 99 8.77 1.77 3.74
N MET A 100 9.15 1.43 4.96
CA MET A 100 9.21 2.36 6.08
C MET A 100 10.65 2.67 6.40
N ALA A 101 11.01 3.93 6.39
CA ALA A 101 12.32 4.40 6.80
C ALA A 101 12.23 5.01 8.19
N LEU A 102 13.10 4.56 9.06
CA LEU A 102 13.17 4.99 10.45
C LEU A 102 14.52 5.69 10.67
N PRO A 103 14.55 7.02 10.53
CA PRO A 103 15.79 7.76 10.79
C PRO A 103 16.25 7.55 12.22
N ARG A 104 17.55 7.41 12.41
CA ARG A 104 18.21 7.18 13.71
C ARG A 104 17.94 5.82 14.36
N TYR A 105 17.30 4.88 13.65
CA TYR A 105 17.17 3.51 14.10
C TYR A 105 18.25 2.65 13.47
N SER A 106 19.06 2.02 14.31
CA SER A 106 19.94 0.94 13.86
C SER A 106 19.12 -0.31 13.54
N PRO A 107 19.66 -1.30 12.83
CA PRO A 107 18.99 -2.59 12.67
C PRO A 107 18.63 -3.24 14.01
N GLU A 108 19.47 -3.10 15.02
CA GLU A 108 19.21 -3.61 16.37
C GLU A 108 18.02 -2.92 17.03
N SER A 109 17.97 -1.58 16.99
CA SER A 109 16.84 -0.82 17.49
C SER A 109 15.55 -1.14 16.75
N THR A 110 15.63 -1.38 15.47
CA THR A 110 14.49 -1.78 14.64
C THR A 110 13.97 -3.14 15.10
N LEU A 111 14.84 -4.11 15.33
CA LEU A 111 14.45 -5.44 15.81
C LEU A 111 13.84 -5.41 17.21
N ILE A 112 14.34 -4.56 18.10
CA ILE A 112 13.79 -4.38 19.47
C ILE A 112 12.34 -3.85 19.38
N ASN A 113 12.05 -3.00 18.40
CA ASN A 113 10.74 -2.39 18.22
C ASN A 113 9.90 -3.10 17.14
N ILE A 114 10.28 -4.29 16.74
CA ILE A 114 9.66 -4.97 15.58
C ILE A 114 8.16 -5.19 15.78
N ASP A 115 7.72 -5.51 16.99
CA ASP A 115 6.30 -5.75 17.26
C ASP A 115 5.46 -4.49 17.01
N LEU A 116 5.96 -3.32 17.43
CA LEU A 116 5.29 -2.04 17.15
C LEU A 116 5.30 -1.72 15.65
N ILE A 117 6.40 -1.99 15.00
CA ILE A 117 6.55 -1.75 13.56
C ILE A 117 5.61 -2.66 12.77
N GLU A 118 5.53 -3.93 13.11
CA GLU A 118 4.58 -4.87 12.51
C GLU A 118 3.13 -4.44 12.73
N MET A 119 2.82 -3.92 13.92
CA MET A 119 1.49 -3.37 14.21
C MET A 119 1.18 -2.19 13.28
N LEU A 120 2.11 -1.26 13.08
CA LEU A 120 1.96 -0.15 12.14
C LEU A 120 1.76 -0.63 10.70
N LEU A 121 2.57 -1.58 10.26
CA LEU A 121 2.43 -2.17 8.92
C LEU A 121 1.07 -2.83 8.73
N SER A 122 0.58 -3.51 9.77
CA SER A 122 -0.77 -4.10 9.75
C SER A 122 -1.87 -3.05 9.65
N GLN A 123 -1.68 -1.88 10.27
CA GLN A 123 -2.62 -0.76 10.15
C GLN A 123 -2.70 -0.25 8.71
N PHE A 124 -1.59 -0.15 8.00
CA PHE A 124 -1.60 0.26 6.60
C PHE A 124 -2.35 -0.75 5.72
N SER A 125 -2.15 -2.04 5.95
CA SER A 125 -2.89 -3.09 5.25
C SER A 125 -4.39 -3.01 5.56
N LEU A 126 -4.77 -2.75 6.81
CA LEU A 126 -6.16 -2.56 7.19
C LEU A 126 -6.79 -1.36 6.47
N ILE A 127 -6.07 -0.25 6.37
CA ILE A 127 -6.54 0.94 5.66
C ILE A 127 -6.75 0.62 4.17
N ALA A 128 -5.82 -0.09 3.55
CA ALA A 128 -5.96 -0.52 2.16
C ALA A 128 -7.18 -1.41 1.95
N LYS A 129 -7.44 -2.36 2.87
CA LYS A 129 -8.64 -3.21 2.84
C LYS A 129 -9.93 -2.40 2.95
N LEU A 130 -9.96 -1.41 3.83
CA LEU A 130 -11.14 -0.55 4.01
C LEU A 130 -11.40 0.30 2.78
N ILE A 131 -10.36 0.85 2.17
CA ILE A 131 -10.46 1.62 0.93
C ILE A 131 -10.99 0.75 -0.20
N GLU A 132 -10.49 -0.47 -0.34
CA GLU A 132 -10.99 -1.43 -1.33
C GLU A 132 -12.48 -1.70 -1.14
N LYS A 133 -12.91 -1.99 0.10
CA LYS A 133 -14.32 -2.22 0.41
C LYS A 133 -15.21 -1.02 0.09
N ASN A 134 -14.75 0.18 0.43
CA ASN A 134 -15.49 1.41 0.12
C ASN A 134 -15.63 1.61 -1.39
N ASN A 135 -14.58 1.38 -2.15
CA ASN A 135 -14.62 1.50 -3.60
C ASN A 135 -15.59 0.48 -4.23
N LEU A 136 -15.58 -0.76 -3.74
CA LEU A 136 -16.50 -1.79 -4.21
C LEU A 136 -17.96 -1.45 -3.89
N LEU A 137 -18.24 -0.95 -2.69
CA LEU A 137 -19.59 -0.49 -2.30
C LEU A 137 -20.05 0.66 -3.20
N TYR A 138 -19.19 1.64 -3.42
CA TYR A 138 -19.50 2.77 -4.29
C TYR A 138 -19.82 2.32 -5.71
N GLU A 139 -19.01 1.46 -6.30
CA GLU A 139 -19.24 0.89 -7.62
C GLU A 139 -20.56 0.13 -7.70
N THR A 140 -20.86 -0.66 -6.68
CA THR A 140 -22.12 -1.41 -6.60
C THR A 140 -23.33 -0.46 -6.54
N GLN A 141 -23.27 0.58 -5.73
CA GLN A 141 -24.33 1.59 -5.63
C GLN A 141 -24.53 2.32 -6.97
N MET A 142 -23.46 2.69 -7.64
CA MET A 142 -23.52 3.35 -8.94
C MET A 142 -24.12 2.45 -10.02
N LYS A 143 -23.80 1.15 -10.00
CA LYS A 143 -24.42 0.18 -10.92
C LYS A 143 -25.92 0.05 -10.68
N HIS A 144 -26.36 -0.02 -9.44
CA HIS A 144 -27.77 -0.06 -9.08
C HIS A 144 -28.50 1.23 -9.53
N TYR A 145 -27.91 2.36 -9.30
CA TYR A 145 -28.47 3.65 -9.72
C TYR A 145 -28.64 3.73 -11.24
N ARG A 146 -27.63 3.33 -12.00
CA ARG A 146 -27.69 3.30 -13.47
C ARG A 146 -28.73 2.31 -13.98
N ALA A 147 -28.83 1.13 -13.39
CA ALA A 147 -29.83 0.15 -13.74
C ALA A 147 -31.26 0.67 -13.48
N PHE A 148 -31.46 1.39 -12.38
CA PHE A 148 -32.75 2.01 -12.03
C PHE A 148 -33.11 3.10 -13.05
N GLU A 149 -32.19 3.99 -13.42
CA GLU A 149 -32.43 5.02 -14.45
C GLU A 149 -32.80 4.40 -15.79
N GLN A 150 -32.09 3.37 -16.23
CA GLN A 150 -32.39 2.65 -17.49
C GLN A 150 -33.77 2.02 -17.44
N SER A 151 -34.18 1.45 -16.32
CA SER A 151 -35.50 0.86 -16.14
C SER A 151 -36.61 1.91 -16.22
N GLU A 152 -36.43 3.10 -15.65
CA GLU A 152 -37.40 4.21 -15.76
C GLU A 152 -37.53 4.72 -17.19
N ILE A 153 -36.42 4.85 -17.91
CA ILE A 153 -36.42 5.27 -19.32
C ILE A 153 -37.11 4.23 -20.21
N ALA A 154 -36.92 2.94 -19.93
CA ALA A 154 -37.56 1.87 -20.70
C ALA A 154 -39.05 1.70 -20.43
N SER A 155 -39.56 2.16 -19.27
CA SER A 155 -41.00 2.08 -18.92
C SER A 155 -41.83 3.25 -19.43
N ASN A 156 -41.20 4.29 -19.96
CA ASN A 156 -41.85 5.40 -20.62
C ASN A 156 -41.79 5.24 -22.16
#